data_7fcfb970223039a71f1cb37261fe202a
#
_entry.id   7fcfb970223039a71f1cb37261fe202a
#
_cell.length_a   1.000
_cell.length_b   1.000
_cell.length_c   1.000
_cell.angle_alpha   90.00
_cell.angle_beta   90.00
_cell.angle_gamma   90.00
#
_symmetry.space_group_name_H-M   'P 1'
#
loop_
_entity.id
_entity.type
_entity.pdbx_description
1 polymer ?
#
loop_
_entity_poly.entity_id
_entity_poly.type
_entity_poly.pdbx_seq_one_letter_code
_entity_poly.pdbx_strand_id
1 'polypeptide(L)'
;KVTQKYLQYEASKGESKIYIYLPSDRFEEYSNVKHSRYFMNIFMGLIVIPVLVDIFNNIKEEFRGYTDITDVIESYPWFKSVVRAYNVVEKNKLSMEIFTGCGALEFAQTVFNNMNINAIQDATNMILKGGEIDGED
;
A
#
# COMPACT_ATOMS: atom_id res chain seq x y z
N LYS A 1 19.03 -19.59 -1.38
CA LYS A 1 17.86 -18.74 -1.67
C LYS A 1 16.58 -19.52 -1.50
N VAL A 2 15.60 -18.87 -0.94
CA VAL A 2 14.29 -19.47 -0.76
C VAL A 2 13.30 -18.70 -1.64
N THR A 3 12.67 -19.41 -2.57
CA THR A 3 11.67 -18.80 -3.43
C THR A 3 10.37 -18.64 -2.66
N GLN A 4 9.86 -17.45 -2.66
CA GLN A 4 8.66 -17.12 -1.92
C GLN A 4 7.43 -17.68 -2.62
N LYS A 5 6.54 -18.31 -1.85
CA LYS A 5 5.31 -18.89 -2.38
C LYS A 5 4.12 -17.98 -2.24
N TYR A 6 4.15 -17.08 -1.28
CA TYR A 6 2.98 -16.25 -0.95
C TYR A 6 3.34 -14.78 -1.03
N LEU A 7 2.32 -13.97 -1.25
CA LEU A 7 2.46 -12.53 -1.21
C LEU A 7 2.83 -12.10 0.21
N GLN A 8 3.84 -11.25 0.34
CA GLN A 8 4.30 -10.74 1.62
C GLN A 8 4.60 -9.26 1.49
N TYR A 9 4.61 -8.55 2.63
CA TYR A 9 4.94 -7.14 2.60
C TYR A 9 5.67 -6.74 3.87
N GLU A 10 6.34 -5.59 3.80
CA GLU A 10 6.94 -4.93 4.95
C GLU A 10 6.48 -3.48 4.98
N ALA A 11 5.89 -3.08 6.11
CA ALA A 11 5.44 -1.71 6.33
C ALA A 11 5.87 -1.33 7.74
N SER A 12 7.17 -1.24 7.97
CA SER A 12 7.73 -1.10 9.31
C SER A 12 7.68 0.33 9.80
N LYS A 13 7.67 0.49 11.11
CA LYS A 13 7.73 1.81 11.74
C LYS A 13 9.01 2.52 11.35
N GLY A 14 8.92 3.82 11.19
CA GLY A 14 10.07 4.63 10.84
C GLY A 14 10.47 4.58 9.39
N GLU A 15 9.84 3.72 8.59
CA GLU A 15 10.17 3.59 7.18
C GLU A 15 9.33 4.52 6.34
N SER A 16 9.94 5.02 5.27
CA SER A 16 9.22 5.89 4.34
C SER A 16 8.65 5.15 3.15
N LYS A 17 8.83 3.83 3.10
CA LYS A 17 8.40 3.02 1.96
C LYS A 17 7.77 1.72 2.43
N ILE A 18 6.85 1.22 1.61
CA ILE A 18 6.26 -0.10 1.80
C ILE A 18 6.86 -1.01 0.73
N TYR A 19 7.29 -2.20 1.14
CA TYR A 19 7.84 -3.19 0.22
C TYR A 19 6.87 -4.34 0.07
N ILE A 20 6.55 -4.70 -1.17
CA ILE A 20 5.70 -5.86 -1.45
C ILE A 20 6.54 -6.90 -2.18
N TYR A 21 6.56 -8.10 -1.63
CA TYR A 21 7.33 -9.21 -2.17
C TYR A 21 6.39 -10.16 -2.88
N LEU A 22 6.51 -10.23 -4.20
CA LEU A 22 5.65 -11.06 -5.03
C LEU A 22 6.25 -12.46 -5.17
N PRO A 23 5.41 -13.50 -5.22
CA PRO A 23 5.92 -14.81 -5.63
C PRO A 23 6.55 -14.70 -7.01
N SER A 24 7.48 -15.61 -7.31
CA SER A 24 8.27 -15.51 -8.53
C SER A 24 7.42 -15.44 -9.79
N ASP A 25 6.38 -16.27 -9.87
CA ASP A 25 5.51 -16.28 -11.04
C ASP A 25 4.72 -14.96 -11.15
N ARG A 26 4.31 -14.39 -10.01
CA ARG A 26 3.60 -13.12 -10.04
C ARG A 26 4.51 -11.97 -10.42
N PHE A 27 5.76 -12.01 -9.97
CA PHE A 27 6.72 -10.98 -10.36
C PHE A 27 7.00 -11.05 -11.86
N GLU A 28 7.04 -12.25 -12.42
CA GLU A 28 7.22 -12.45 -13.85
C GLU A 28 6.03 -11.87 -14.61
N GLU A 29 4.81 -12.12 -14.14
CA GLU A 29 3.62 -11.54 -14.74
C GLU A 29 3.67 -10.01 -14.69
N TYR A 30 4.08 -9.46 -13.55
CA TYR A 30 4.24 -8.02 -13.42
C TYR A 30 5.23 -7.48 -14.44
N SER A 31 6.38 -8.15 -14.59
CA SER A 31 7.38 -7.72 -15.55
C SER A 31 6.87 -7.75 -16.97
N ASN A 32 6.01 -8.73 -17.28
CA ASN A 32 5.47 -8.87 -18.62
C ASN A 32 4.42 -7.81 -18.97
N VAL A 33 3.68 -7.32 -17.97
CA VAL A 33 2.56 -6.40 -18.23
C VAL A 33 2.85 -4.96 -17.79
N LYS A 34 4.02 -4.69 -17.22
CA LYS A 34 4.29 -3.38 -16.61
C LYS A 34 4.25 -2.23 -17.60
N HIS A 35 4.33 -2.52 -18.90
CA HIS A 35 4.25 -1.49 -19.93
C HIS A 35 2.84 -1.32 -20.49
N SER A 36 1.88 -2.13 -20.05
CA SER A 36 0.49 -2.01 -20.48
C SER A 36 -0.34 -1.40 -19.35
N ARG A 37 -0.78 -0.16 -19.56
CA ARG A 37 -1.52 0.55 -18.51
C ARG A 37 -2.78 -0.21 -18.09
N TYR A 38 -3.49 -0.78 -19.06
CA TYR A 38 -4.74 -1.48 -18.76
C TYR A 38 -4.50 -2.70 -17.86
N PHE A 39 -3.57 -3.56 -18.26
CA PHE A 39 -3.29 -4.76 -17.48
C PHE A 39 -2.62 -4.43 -16.17
N MET A 40 -1.81 -3.36 -16.14
CA MET A 40 -1.16 -2.94 -14.90
C MET A 40 -2.17 -2.49 -13.86
N ASN A 41 -3.20 -1.76 -14.26
CA ASN A 41 -4.22 -1.32 -13.32
C ASN A 41 -4.93 -2.52 -12.70
N ILE A 42 -5.25 -3.54 -13.52
CA ILE A 42 -5.88 -4.75 -13.01
C ILE A 42 -4.94 -5.49 -12.08
N PHE A 43 -3.69 -5.67 -12.50
CA PHE A 43 -2.69 -6.38 -11.71
C PHE A 43 -2.49 -5.71 -10.35
N MET A 44 -2.32 -4.39 -10.36
CA MET A 44 -2.10 -3.65 -9.12
C MET A 44 -3.31 -3.71 -8.19
N GLY A 45 -4.51 -3.68 -8.76
CA GLY A 45 -5.71 -3.83 -7.95
C GLY A 45 -5.76 -5.18 -7.25
N LEU A 46 -5.32 -6.24 -7.93
CA LEU A 46 -5.33 -7.58 -7.36
C LEU A 46 -4.23 -7.79 -6.31
N ILE A 47 -3.16 -7.02 -6.38
CA ILE A 47 -2.00 -7.19 -5.49
C ILE A 47 -1.99 -6.11 -4.41
N VAL A 48 -2.16 -4.86 -4.80
CA VAL A 48 -1.94 -3.73 -3.89
C VAL A 48 -3.10 -3.55 -2.92
N ILE A 49 -4.33 -3.67 -3.39
CA ILE A 49 -5.49 -3.44 -2.52
C ILE A 49 -5.54 -4.41 -1.34
N PRO A 50 -5.36 -5.73 -1.54
CA PRO A 50 -5.33 -6.63 -0.38
C PRO A 50 -4.23 -6.30 0.62
N VAL A 51 -3.05 -5.90 0.13
CA VAL A 51 -1.95 -5.52 1.03
C VAL A 51 -2.32 -4.27 1.81
N LEU A 52 -2.87 -3.26 1.15
CA LEU A 52 -3.28 -2.03 1.83
C LEU A 52 -4.37 -2.29 2.85
N VAL A 53 -5.33 -3.17 2.55
CA VAL A 53 -6.39 -3.52 3.49
C VAL A 53 -5.80 -4.11 4.76
N ASP A 54 -4.85 -5.02 4.61
CA ASP A 54 -4.22 -5.65 5.76
C ASP A 54 -3.43 -4.63 6.58
N ILE A 55 -2.66 -3.79 5.90
CA ILE A 55 -1.89 -2.73 6.56
C ILE A 55 -2.81 -1.79 7.34
N PHE A 56 -3.87 -1.31 6.70
CA PHE A 56 -4.75 -0.34 7.32
C PHE A 56 -5.50 -0.94 8.52
N ASN A 57 -5.89 -2.21 8.43
CA ASN A 57 -6.51 -2.87 9.57
C ASN A 57 -5.54 -2.97 10.74
N ASN A 58 -4.28 -3.28 10.47
CA ASN A 58 -3.27 -3.36 11.53
C ASN A 58 -3.03 -1.99 12.16
N ILE A 59 -2.99 -0.93 11.36
CA ILE A 59 -2.80 0.42 11.88
C ILE A 59 -3.99 0.83 12.74
N LYS A 60 -5.21 0.54 12.30
CA LYS A 60 -6.40 0.86 13.09
C LYS A 60 -6.34 0.19 14.46
N GLU A 61 -5.89 -1.06 14.50
CA GLU A 61 -5.79 -1.77 15.75
C GLU A 61 -4.71 -1.18 16.65
N GLU A 62 -3.56 -0.87 16.05
CA GLU A 62 -2.44 -0.32 16.82
C GLU A 62 -2.76 1.04 17.40
N PHE A 63 -3.50 1.87 16.67
CA PHE A 63 -3.80 3.23 17.10
C PHE A 63 -5.20 3.38 17.69
N ARG A 64 -5.75 2.27 18.17
CA ARG A 64 -7.05 2.31 18.82
C ARG A 64 -6.99 3.28 20.01
N GLY A 65 -7.94 4.22 20.05
CA GLY A 65 -7.98 5.22 21.11
C GLY A 65 -7.20 6.49 20.81
N TYR A 66 -6.38 6.50 19.78
CA TYR A 66 -5.69 7.73 19.37
C TYR A 66 -6.66 8.60 18.61
N THR A 67 -6.49 9.93 18.74
CA THR A 67 -7.40 10.87 18.11
C THR A 67 -6.74 11.73 17.04
N ASP A 68 -5.42 11.69 16.92
CA ASP A 68 -4.69 12.55 16.00
C ASP A 68 -4.01 11.71 14.92
N ILE A 69 -4.37 11.96 13.67
CA ILE A 69 -3.82 11.20 12.54
C ILE A 69 -2.31 11.42 12.39
N THR A 70 -1.78 12.51 12.94
CA THR A 70 -0.33 12.76 12.86
C THR A 70 0.46 11.72 13.66
N ASP A 71 -0.15 11.09 14.65
CA ASP A 71 0.51 10.01 15.39
C ASP A 71 0.83 8.85 14.47
N VAL A 72 -0.07 8.54 13.53
CA VAL A 72 0.17 7.49 12.55
C VAL A 72 1.31 7.89 11.62
N ILE A 73 1.29 9.14 11.15
CA ILE A 73 2.32 9.63 10.23
C ILE A 73 3.69 9.59 10.88
N GLU A 74 3.77 9.96 12.15
CA GLU A 74 5.04 9.97 12.87
C GLU A 74 5.60 8.55 13.02
N SER A 75 4.73 7.58 13.25
CA SER A 75 5.15 6.19 13.38
C SER A 75 5.45 5.55 12.03
N TYR A 76 4.69 5.92 11.01
CA TYR A 76 4.80 5.34 9.68
C TYR A 76 4.92 6.48 8.66
N PRO A 77 6.14 6.96 8.41
CA PRO A 77 6.31 8.11 7.49
C PRO A 77 5.68 7.91 6.11
N TRP A 78 5.62 6.67 5.62
CA TRP A 78 4.99 6.41 4.33
C TRP A 78 3.49 6.76 4.35
N PHE A 79 2.87 6.80 5.53
CA PHE A 79 1.44 7.10 5.62
C PHE A 79 1.13 8.53 5.19
N LYS A 80 2.13 9.41 5.23
CA LYS A 80 1.95 10.78 4.77
C LYS A 80 1.51 10.83 3.31
N SER A 81 2.06 9.95 2.48
CA SER A 81 1.67 9.87 1.07
C SER A 81 0.24 9.39 0.92
N VAL A 82 -0.17 8.46 1.77
CA VAL A 82 -1.54 7.95 1.76
C VAL A 82 -2.52 9.07 2.12
N VAL A 83 -2.19 9.85 3.16
CA VAL A 83 -3.03 10.97 3.57
C VAL A 83 -3.16 11.99 2.43
N ARG A 84 -2.04 12.28 1.78
CA ARG A 84 -2.04 13.23 0.67
C ARG A 84 -2.93 12.74 -0.48
N ALA A 85 -2.83 11.44 -0.80
CA ALA A 85 -3.65 10.87 -1.85
C ALA A 85 -5.13 10.91 -1.51
N TYR A 86 -5.47 10.57 -0.27
CA TYR A 86 -6.86 10.62 0.18
C TYR A 86 -7.41 12.04 0.07
N ASN A 87 -6.64 13.03 0.52
CA ASN A 87 -7.11 14.41 0.51
C ASN A 87 -7.39 14.90 -0.91
N VAL A 88 -6.58 14.47 -1.88
CA VAL A 88 -6.79 14.85 -3.27
C VAL A 88 -8.05 14.19 -3.83
N VAL A 89 -8.24 12.89 -3.58
CA VAL A 89 -9.38 12.16 -4.14
C VAL A 89 -10.70 12.65 -3.53
N GLU A 90 -10.74 12.78 -2.21
CA GLU A 90 -11.97 13.15 -1.52
C GLU A 90 -12.16 14.65 -1.39
N LYS A 91 -11.14 15.44 -1.76
CA LYS A 91 -11.19 16.90 -1.63
C LYS A 91 -11.52 17.30 -0.21
N ASN A 92 -11.01 16.54 0.75
CA ASN A 92 -11.29 16.71 2.16
C ASN A 92 -10.06 16.27 2.95
N LYS A 93 -9.92 16.78 4.16
CA LYS A 93 -8.75 16.47 4.97
C LYS A 93 -9.02 15.21 5.80
N LEU A 94 -8.14 14.22 5.64
CA LEU A 94 -8.26 12.99 6.41
C LEU A 94 -8.01 13.27 7.89
N SER A 95 -8.90 12.76 8.73
CA SER A 95 -8.77 12.83 10.19
C SER A 95 -8.74 11.41 10.74
N MET A 96 -8.35 11.28 12.00
CA MET A 96 -8.38 9.97 12.65
C MET A 96 -9.81 9.44 12.71
N GLU A 97 -10.78 10.32 12.94
CA GLU A 97 -12.19 9.92 12.99
C GLU A 97 -12.64 9.34 11.65
N ILE A 98 -12.26 9.99 10.55
CA ILE A 98 -12.61 9.50 9.22
C ILE A 98 -11.90 8.17 8.95
N PHE A 99 -10.62 8.10 9.28
CA PHE A 99 -9.85 6.90 9.01
C PHE A 99 -10.39 5.69 9.78
N THR A 100 -10.68 5.87 11.06
CA THR A 100 -11.18 4.75 11.87
C THR A 100 -12.64 4.42 11.57
N GLY A 101 -13.42 5.38 11.10
CA GLY A 101 -14.82 5.16 10.77
C GLY A 101 -15.04 4.57 9.40
N CYS A 102 -14.02 4.58 8.54
CA CYS A 102 -14.11 4.05 7.19
C CYS A 102 -13.57 2.61 7.18
N GLY A 103 -14.21 1.71 6.45
CA GLY A 103 -13.69 0.36 6.33
C GLY A 103 -12.35 0.35 5.62
N ALA A 104 -11.47 -0.58 6.00
CA ALA A 104 -10.14 -0.63 5.41
C ALA A 104 -10.18 -0.86 3.90
N LEU A 105 -11.10 -1.69 3.44
CA LEU A 105 -11.24 -1.93 1.99
C LEU A 105 -11.71 -0.66 1.29
N GLU A 106 -12.71 0.00 1.86
CA GLU A 106 -13.23 1.24 1.29
C GLU A 106 -12.13 2.30 1.25
N PHE A 107 -11.36 2.42 2.31
CA PHE A 107 -10.28 3.40 2.38
C PHE A 107 -9.20 3.09 1.34
N ALA A 108 -8.83 1.80 1.22
CA ALA A 108 -7.82 1.39 0.24
C ALA A 108 -8.27 1.68 -1.17
N GLN A 109 -9.55 1.40 -1.47
CA GLN A 109 -10.10 1.67 -2.79
C GLN A 109 -10.16 3.16 -3.08
N THR A 110 -10.47 3.97 -2.07
CA THR A 110 -10.51 5.42 -2.23
C THR A 110 -9.11 5.96 -2.58
N VAL A 111 -8.10 5.52 -1.83
CA VAL A 111 -6.72 5.94 -2.10
C VAL A 111 -6.29 5.48 -3.49
N PHE A 112 -6.70 4.29 -3.89
CA PHE A 112 -6.32 3.70 -5.16
C PHE A 112 -7.10 4.28 -6.34
N ASN A 113 -8.27 4.83 -6.10
CA ASN A 113 -9.22 5.20 -7.14
C ASN A 113 -8.67 6.33 -8.03
N ASN A 114 -8.87 6.17 -9.35
CA ASN A 114 -8.51 7.19 -10.35
C ASN A 114 -7.02 7.47 -10.44
N MET A 115 -6.17 6.55 -9.97
CA MET A 115 -4.73 6.73 -10.06
C MET A 115 -4.16 5.83 -11.14
N ASN A 116 -3.12 6.32 -11.83
CA ASN A 116 -2.33 5.47 -12.71
C ASN A 116 -1.30 4.74 -11.85
N ILE A 117 -0.61 3.77 -12.46
CA ILE A 117 0.29 2.91 -11.72
C ILE A 117 1.40 3.69 -11.01
N ASN A 118 1.97 4.67 -11.70
CA ASN A 118 3.06 5.46 -11.10
C ASN A 118 2.54 6.31 -9.95
N ALA A 119 1.35 6.89 -10.12
CA ALA A 119 0.75 7.70 -9.06
C ALA A 119 0.43 6.85 -7.84
N ILE A 120 0.00 5.61 -8.04
CA ILE A 120 -0.26 4.70 -6.93
C ILE A 120 1.02 4.42 -6.17
N GLN A 121 2.11 4.10 -6.88
CA GLN A 121 3.37 3.84 -6.23
C GLN A 121 3.90 5.08 -5.50
N ASP A 122 3.75 6.25 -6.09
CA ASP A 122 4.16 7.49 -5.45
C ASP A 122 3.31 7.79 -4.23
N ALA A 123 1.99 7.59 -4.33
CA ALA A 123 1.09 7.91 -3.23
C ALA A 123 1.32 7.01 -2.02
N THR A 124 1.64 5.76 -2.25
CA THR A 124 1.83 4.81 -1.17
C THR A 124 3.29 4.53 -0.86
N ASN A 125 4.22 5.12 -1.63
CA ASN A 125 5.65 4.83 -1.51
C ASN A 125 5.91 3.34 -1.57
N MET A 126 5.26 2.68 -2.54
CA MET A 126 5.28 1.24 -2.60
C MET A 126 6.30 0.73 -3.61
N ILE A 127 7.04 -0.28 -3.21
CA ILE A 127 8.05 -0.90 -4.07
C ILE A 127 7.72 -2.38 -4.21
N LEU A 128 7.61 -2.84 -5.45
CA LEU A 128 7.39 -4.25 -5.73
C LEU A 128 8.72 -4.93 -5.98
N LYS A 129 8.92 -6.05 -5.32
CA LYS A 129 10.16 -6.80 -5.41
C LYS A 129 9.91 -8.20 -5.90
N GLY A 130 10.97 -8.83 -6.40
CA GLY A 130 10.88 -10.19 -6.90
C GLY A 130 10.61 -11.19 -5.81
N GLY A 131 10.37 -12.42 -6.21
CA GLY A 131 9.86 -13.46 -5.33
C GLY A 131 10.89 -14.24 -4.55
N GLU A 132 12.10 -13.71 -4.34
CA GLU A 132 13.10 -14.38 -3.54
C GLU A 132 13.25 -13.72 -2.20
N ILE A 133 13.10 -14.52 -1.15
CA ILE A 133 13.01 -13.97 0.17
C ILE A 133 14.33 -13.48 0.72
N ASP A 134 15.41 -14.25 0.52
CA ASP A 134 16.65 -13.87 1.13
C ASP A 134 17.31 -12.71 0.43
N GLY A 135 16.91 -12.43 -0.73
CA GLY A 135 17.27 -11.17 -1.38
C GLY A 135 18.69 -10.92 -1.56
N GLU A 136 19.60 -11.80 -1.17
CA GLU A 136 20.91 -11.47 -1.34
C GLU A 136 21.42 -12.13 -2.48
N ASP A 137 22.46 -11.90 -2.73
CA ASP A 137 23.12 -12.31 -3.83
C ASP A 137 22.89 -11.79 -5.00
#